data_0844f6c58bcc7042f36ba1f94f0136c1
#
_entry.id   0844f6c58bcc7042f36ba1f94f0136c1
#
_cell.length_a   1.000
_cell.length_b   1.000
_cell.length_c   1.000
_cell.angle_alpha   90.00
_cell.angle_beta   90.00
_cell.angle_gamma   90.00
#
_symmetry.space_group_name_H-M   'P 1'
#
loop_
_entity.id
_entity.type
_entity.pdbx_description
1 polymer ?
#
loop_
_entity_poly.entity_id
_entity_poly.type
_entity_poly.pdbx_seq_one_letter_code
_entity_poly.pdbx_strand_id
1 'polypeptide(L)'
;MKAFYGVDQQIRMFRPNLNMERFWNSAKRMSLPTFDQKELLNCVQMLVSLEKDWVPRQEGKSLYIRPTLVGLDVSYHSEYSNNTVNVK
;
A
#
# COMPACT_ATOMS: atom_id res chain seq x y z
N MET A 1 -4.56 2.10 4.88
CA MET A 1 -3.59 1.71 5.93
C MET A 1 -3.07 2.93 6.64
N LYS A 2 -2.65 2.75 7.86
CA LYS A 2 -2.08 3.83 8.66
C LYS A 2 -0.80 3.36 9.35
N ALA A 3 0.17 4.23 9.44
CA ALA A 3 1.37 4.01 10.22
C ALA A 3 1.41 5.03 11.36
N PHE A 4 1.76 4.60 12.55
CA PHE A 4 1.75 5.45 13.74
C PHE A 4 2.86 5.02 14.70
N TYR A 5 3.24 5.94 15.56
CA TYR A 5 4.18 5.61 16.64
C TYR A 5 3.42 5.02 17.82
N GLY A 6 3.90 3.86 18.30
CA GLY A 6 3.41 3.30 19.55
C GLY A 6 4.02 4.02 20.75
N VAL A 7 3.58 3.65 21.95
CA VAL A 7 4.10 4.22 23.19
C VAL A 7 5.60 3.93 23.40
N ASP A 8 6.10 2.87 22.76
CA ASP A 8 7.51 2.49 22.79
C ASP A 8 8.35 3.21 21.72
N GLN A 9 7.80 4.21 21.05
CA GLN A 9 8.44 4.98 19.97
C GLN A 9 8.78 4.14 18.75
N GLN A 10 8.11 3.00 18.58
CA GLN A 10 8.23 2.17 17.39
C GLN A 10 7.10 2.46 16.42
N ILE A 11 7.40 2.48 15.12
CA ILE A 11 6.38 2.67 14.09
C ILE A 11 5.65 1.35 13.90
N ARG A 12 4.32 1.41 13.92
CA ARG A 12 3.47 0.24 13.77
C ARG A 12 2.39 0.48 12.74
N MET A 13 1.90 -0.61 12.17
CA MET A 13 0.75 -0.61 11.27
C MET A 13 -0.25 -1.63 11.81
N PHE A 14 -1.53 -1.23 11.83
CA PHE A 14 -2.57 -2.12 12.36
C PHE A 14 -3.11 -3.02 11.26
N ARG A 15 -2.84 -4.32 11.39
CA ARG A 15 -3.32 -5.38 10.49
C ARG A 15 -3.15 -5.05 9.00
N PRO A 16 -1.94 -4.70 8.57
CA PRO A 16 -1.73 -4.31 7.17
C PRO A 16 -1.99 -5.46 6.19
N ASN A 17 -1.80 -6.70 6.62
CA ASN A 17 -2.09 -7.86 5.79
C ASN A 17 -3.57 -7.96 5.41
N LEU A 18 -4.49 -7.58 6.30
CA LEU A 18 -5.91 -7.55 5.98
C LEU A 18 -6.25 -6.46 4.99
N ASN A 19 -5.56 -5.32 5.08
CA ASN A 19 -5.71 -4.24 4.11
C ASN A 19 -5.22 -4.67 2.72
N MET A 20 -4.13 -5.43 2.67
CA MET A 20 -3.60 -5.96 1.42
C MET A 20 -4.56 -6.97 0.79
N GLU A 21 -5.12 -7.84 1.60
CA GLU A 21 -6.10 -8.81 1.14
C GLU A 21 -7.31 -8.12 0.54
N ARG A 22 -7.83 -7.10 1.21
CA ARG A 22 -8.96 -6.33 0.71
C ARG A 22 -8.62 -5.60 -0.59
N PHE A 23 -7.43 -5.05 -0.68
CA PHE A 23 -6.94 -4.39 -1.89
C PHE A 23 -6.84 -5.38 -3.05
N TRP A 24 -6.29 -6.54 -2.79
CA TRP A 24 -6.17 -7.63 -3.78
C TRP A 24 -7.56 -8.06 -4.29
N ASN A 25 -8.50 -8.26 -3.36
CA ASN A 25 -9.86 -8.64 -3.72
C ASN A 25 -10.56 -7.56 -4.55
N SER A 26 -10.31 -6.31 -4.24
CA SER A 26 -10.84 -5.19 -5.01
C SER A 26 -10.29 -5.17 -6.43
N ALA A 27 -9.00 -5.42 -6.60
CA ALA A 27 -8.37 -5.51 -7.91
C ALA A 27 -9.00 -6.63 -8.73
N LYS A 28 -9.17 -7.80 -8.13
CA LYS A 28 -9.78 -8.95 -8.80
C LYS A 28 -11.21 -8.66 -9.21
N ARG A 29 -11.98 -8.02 -8.32
CA ARG A 29 -13.39 -7.68 -8.58
C ARG A 29 -13.53 -6.70 -9.73
N MET A 30 -12.59 -5.78 -9.87
CA MET A 30 -12.57 -4.78 -10.94
C MET A 30 -11.92 -5.31 -12.22
N SER A 31 -11.58 -6.58 -12.27
CA SER A 31 -10.87 -7.22 -13.39
C SER A 31 -9.53 -6.56 -13.70
N LEU A 32 -8.90 -5.99 -12.69
CA LEU A 32 -7.55 -5.46 -12.81
C LEU A 32 -6.55 -6.55 -12.50
N PRO A 33 -5.30 -6.44 -12.99
CA PRO A 33 -4.28 -7.43 -12.66
C PRO A 33 -4.06 -7.51 -11.16
N THR A 34 -3.91 -8.73 -10.67
CA THR A 34 -3.59 -8.95 -9.26
C THR A 34 -2.08 -8.88 -9.06
N PHE A 35 -1.67 -8.84 -7.81
CA PHE A 35 -0.27 -8.66 -7.42
C PHE A 35 0.04 -9.58 -6.25
N ASP A 36 1.33 -9.76 -5.97
CA ASP A 36 1.76 -10.50 -4.79
C ASP A 36 1.56 -9.62 -3.54
N GLN A 37 0.62 -10.02 -2.69
CA GLN A 37 0.25 -9.25 -1.50
C GLN A 37 1.43 -9.06 -0.55
N LYS A 38 2.20 -10.11 -0.34
CA LYS A 38 3.34 -10.08 0.58
C LYS A 38 4.44 -9.16 0.08
N GLU A 39 4.72 -9.21 -1.20
CA GLU A 39 5.73 -8.35 -1.83
C GLU A 39 5.32 -6.88 -1.77
N LEU A 40 4.07 -6.58 -2.08
CA LEU A 40 3.59 -5.20 -2.02
C LEU A 40 3.62 -4.68 -0.59
N LEU A 41 3.21 -5.50 0.37
CA LEU A 41 3.26 -5.09 1.77
C LEU A 41 4.70 -4.82 2.22
N ASN A 42 5.65 -5.64 1.80
CA ASN A 42 7.06 -5.42 2.07
C ASN A 42 7.53 -4.08 1.50
N CYS A 43 7.11 -3.75 0.28
CA CYS A 43 7.44 -2.47 -0.33
C CYS A 43 6.85 -1.29 0.45
N VAL A 44 5.61 -1.41 0.90
CA VAL A 44 4.96 -0.37 1.71
C VAL A 44 5.71 -0.17 3.04
N GLN A 45 6.06 -1.27 3.69
CA GLN A 45 6.79 -1.21 4.97
C GLN A 45 8.16 -0.59 4.79
N MET A 46 8.85 -0.91 3.69
CA MET A 46 10.13 -0.31 3.37
C MET A 46 9.99 1.19 3.11
N LEU A 47 8.97 1.59 2.37
CA LEU A 47 8.71 3.01 2.10
C LEU A 47 8.46 3.77 3.39
N VAL A 48 7.63 3.24 4.28
CA VAL A 48 7.36 3.86 5.58
C VAL A 48 8.66 4.00 6.40
N SER A 49 9.49 2.96 6.36
CA SER A 49 10.77 2.99 7.07
C SER A 49 11.71 4.06 6.53
N LEU A 50 11.77 4.23 5.21
CA LEU A 50 12.58 5.26 4.57
C LEU A 50 12.05 6.67 4.84
N GLU A 51 10.74 6.80 4.93
CA GLU A 51 10.05 8.08 5.11
C GLU A 51 9.51 8.25 6.53
N LYS A 52 10.17 7.64 7.49
CA LYS A 52 9.70 7.63 8.88
C LYS A 52 9.53 9.01 9.48
N ASP A 53 10.25 10.01 8.98
CA ASP A 53 10.14 11.37 9.48
C ASP A 53 8.78 12.00 9.19
N TRP A 54 8.03 11.44 8.23
CA TRP A 54 6.68 11.89 7.91
C TRP A 54 5.62 11.29 8.84
N VAL A 55 5.97 10.26 9.62
CA VAL A 55 5.04 9.68 10.57
C VAL A 55 4.95 10.60 11.78
N PRO A 56 3.75 11.13 12.11
CA PRO A 56 3.62 12.06 13.23
C PRO A 56 3.93 11.37 14.55
N ARG A 57 4.65 12.06 15.42
CA ARG A 57 4.98 11.53 16.75
C ARG A 57 3.93 11.87 17.79
N GLN A 58 2.99 12.73 17.45
CA GLN A 58 1.91 13.13 18.36
C GLN A 58 0.93 11.98 18.56
N GLU A 59 0.52 11.77 19.80
CA GLU A 59 -0.47 10.76 20.12
C GLU A 59 -1.79 11.03 19.38
N GLY A 60 -2.38 9.97 18.85
CA GLY A 60 -3.62 10.06 18.09
C GLY A 60 -3.45 10.46 16.64
N LYS A 61 -2.22 10.76 16.21
CA LYS A 61 -1.93 11.11 14.83
C LYS A 61 -1.31 9.93 14.09
N SER A 62 -1.49 9.90 12.78
CA SER A 62 -0.97 8.81 11.96
C SER A 62 -0.66 9.29 10.55
N LEU A 63 0.18 8.53 9.85
CA LEU A 63 0.42 8.70 8.42
C LEU A 63 -0.54 7.78 7.66
N TYR A 64 -1.32 8.36 6.79
CA TYR A 64 -2.26 7.61 5.96
C TYR A 64 -1.55 7.09 4.70
N ILE A 65 -1.72 5.81 4.42
CA ILE A 65 -1.09 5.15 3.28
C ILE A 65 -2.19 4.64 2.35
N ARG A 66 -2.16 5.08 1.10
CA ARG A 66 -3.17 4.71 0.11
C ARG A 66 -2.51 4.13 -1.14
N PRO A 67 -2.32 2.82 -1.21
CA PRO A 67 -1.93 2.19 -2.47
C PRO A 67 -3.05 2.35 -3.49
N THR A 68 -2.71 2.60 -4.72
CA THR A 68 -3.69 2.79 -5.79
C THR A 68 -3.31 1.93 -6.98
N LEU A 69 -4.27 1.16 -7.48
CA LEU A 69 -4.10 0.36 -8.69
C LEU A 69 -4.88 1.04 -9.80
N VAL A 70 -4.18 1.36 -10.89
CA VAL A 70 -4.74 2.10 -12.00
C VAL A 70 -4.76 1.22 -13.23
N GLY A 71 -5.95 1.09 -13.84
CA GLY A 71 -6.08 0.45 -15.14
C GLY A 71 -5.74 1.46 -16.23
N LEU A 72 -4.84 1.06 -17.13
CA LEU A 72 -4.48 1.86 -18.28
C LEU A 72 -5.21 1.34 -19.52
N ASP A 73 -5.30 2.19 -20.55
CA ASP A 73 -5.83 1.75 -21.83
C ASP A 73 -4.92 0.69 -22.43
N VAL A 74 -5.44 -0.54 -22.52
CA VAL A 74 -4.66 -1.70 -22.92
C VAL A 74 -4.63 -1.91 -24.45
N SER A 75 -5.33 -1.10 -25.22
CA SER A 75 -5.41 -1.31 -26.67
C SER A 75 -4.05 -1.20 -27.36
N TYR A 76 -3.12 -0.45 -26.77
CA TYR A 76 -1.78 -0.24 -27.33
C TYR A 76 -0.65 -0.75 -26.45
N HIS A 77 -0.92 -1.02 -25.18
CA HIS A 77 0.12 -1.27 -24.18
C HIS A 77 -0.23 -2.44 -23.27
N SER A 78 -0.90 -3.45 -23.78
CA SER A 78 -1.39 -4.56 -22.96
C SER A 78 -0.30 -5.26 -22.15
N GLU A 79 0.93 -5.30 -22.69
CA GLU A 79 2.05 -5.95 -22.01
C GLU A 79 2.56 -5.13 -20.83
N TYR A 80 2.41 -3.82 -20.89
CA TYR A 80 2.94 -2.91 -19.88
C TYR A 80 1.92 -2.53 -18.82
N SER A 81 0.66 -2.39 -19.22
CA SER A 81 -0.38 -1.92 -18.32
C SER A 81 -0.75 -2.94 -17.25
N ASN A 82 -0.52 -4.22 -17.52
CA ASN A 82 -0.94 -5.31 -16.63
C ASN A 82 -0.21 -5.31 -15.29
N ASN A 83 0.91 -4.62 -15.17
CA ASN A 83 1.73 -4.66 -13.97
C ASN A 83 1.92 -3.28 -13.34
N THR A 84 1.11 -2.32 -13.71
CA THR A 84 1.25 -0.96 -13.17
C THR A 84 0.59 -0.85 -11.81
N VAL A 85 1.39 -0.63 -10.78
CA VAL A 85 0.92 -0.41 -9.41
C VAL A 85 1.55 0.87 -8.90
N ASN A 86 0.71 1.82 -8.50
CA ASN A 86 1.16 3.08 -7.91
C ASN A 86 0.90 3.08 -6.41
N VAL A 87 1.94 3.35 -5.65
CA VAL A 87 1.87 3.48 -4.20
C VAL A 87 2.09 4.94 -3.84
N LYS A 88 1.10 5.53 -3.19
CA LYS A 88 1.14 6.96 -2.83
C LYS A 88 1.02 7.15 -1.33
#